data_78e561191de73070bb64608e1fb7c604
#
_entry.id   78e561191de73070bb64608e1fb7c604
#
_cell.length_a   1.000
_cell.length_b   1.000
_cell.length_c   1.000
_cell.angle_alpha   90.00
_cell.angle_beta   90.00
_cell.angle_gamma   90.00
#
_symmetry.space_group_name_H-M   'P 1'
#
loop_
_entity.id
_entity.type
_entity.pdbx_description
1 polymer ?
#
loop_
_entity_poly.entity_id
_entity_poly.type
_entity_poly.pdbx_seq_one_letter_code
_entity_poly.pdbx_strand_id
1 'polypeptide(L)'
;MDGLGDDTRTRLTALYNSSTSINPCITCPDDPCIIKDKKQMIKCNVTVCGVIGRDASVRKNKEEKEFLVFPLRVQIPATGGGHTIEVDVRKEGCQEEAAGYRNGSRVEVRGTMYLKRRGDKLYFNLFADEICNAATDDADCVKGELVFRGKVGQNIEEKRDKKDQPYTV
;
A
#
# COMPACT_ATOMS: atom_id res chain seq x y z
N MET A 1 8.12 37.10 -56.09
CA MET A 1 7.82 38.13 -55.14
C MET A 1 6.54 37.70 -54.44
N ASP A 2 6.64 37.68 -53.13
CA ASP A 2 5.51 37.59 -52.21
C ASP A 2 5.01 36.19 -51.90
N GLY A 3 5.08 35.69 -50.78
CA GLY A 3 5.22 36.12 -49.43
C GLY A 3 4.81 34.90 -48.59
N LEU A 4 5.79 34.14 -48.12
CA LEU A 4 5.58 33.09 -47.14
C LEU A 4 5.69 33.70 -45.74
N GLY A 5 4.58 33.92 -45.14
CA GLY A 5 4.55 34.32 -43.75
C GLY A 5 3.16 34.01 -43.19
N ASP A 6 3.14 33.35 -42.08
CA ASP A 6 2.00 33.23 -41.16
C ASP A 6 1.39 31.83 -40.87
N ASP A 7 2.10 30.77 -41.13
CA ASP A 7 1.54 29.45 -40.72
C ASP A 7 2.21 28.81 -39.46
N THR A 8 3.29 29.43 -38.99
CA THR A 8 4.05 28.87 -37.84
C THR A 8 3.53 29.37 -36.48
N ARG A 9 2.78 30.48 -36.47
CA ARG A 9 2.30 31.07 -35.21
C ARG A 9 1.00 30.46 -34.73
N THR A 10 0.19 29.97 -35.65
CA THR A 10 -1.10 29.34 -35.33
C THR A 10 -0.94 27.91 -34.83
N ARG A 11 0.13 27.22 -35.19
CA ARG A 11 0.41 25.84 -34.71
C ARG A 11 0.95 25.78 -33.28
N LEU A 12 1.66 26.81 -32.84
CA LEU A 12 2.16 26.86 -31.46
C LEU A 12 1.10 27.19 -30.43
N THR A 13 0.06 27.92 -30.83
CA THR A 13 -1.05 28.25 -29.92
C THR A 13 -2.00 27.07 -29.71
N ALA A 14 -2.13 26.19 -30.70
CA ALA A 14 -2.94 24.97 -30.57
C ALA A 14 -2.31 23.89 -29.69
N LEU A 15 -0.96 23.85 -29.59
CA LEU A 15 -0.25 22.89 -28.74
C LEU A 15 -0.20 23.32 -27.27
N TYR A 16 -0.39 24.61 -26.98
CA TYR A 16 -0.39 25.11 -25.60
C TYR A 16 -1.75 24.98 -24.90
N ASN A 17 -2.83 24.88 -25.68
CA ASN A 17 -4.19 24.75 -25.14
C ASN A 17 -4.63 23.30 -24.88
N SER A 18 -3.84 22.29 -25.26
CA SER A 18 -4.16 20.89 -25.02
C SER A 18 -3.53 20.28 -23.76
N SER A 19 -2.70 21.04 -23.06
CA SER A 19 -2.02 20.56 -21.85
C SER A 19 -2.50 21.17 -20.54
N THR A 20 -3.60 21.92 -20.56
CA THR A 20 -4.29 22.38 -19.35
C THR A 20 -5.61 21.67 -19.17
N SER A 21 -5.61 20.36 -19.28
CA SER A 21 -6.56 19.54 -18.56
C SER A 21 -6.10 19.48 -17.11
N ILE A 22 -6.23 20.60 -16.42
CA ILE A 22 -6.20 20.63 -14.96
C ILE A 22 -7.38 19.78 -14.54
N ASN A 23 -7.09 18.61 -13.97
CA ASN A 23 -8.09 17.79 -13.34
C ASN A 23 -8.87 18.65 -12.35
N PRO A 24 -10.14 18.97 -12.57
CA PRO A 24 -10.94 19.79 -11.67
C PRO A 24 -11.16 19.11 -10.30
N CYS A 25 -10.72 17.88 -10.16
CA CYS A 25 -10.89 17.09 -8.95
C CYS A 25 -10.01 17.53 -7.78
N ILE A 26 -9.03 18.42 -8.01
CA ILE A 26 -8.10 18.86 -6.93
C ILE A 26 -8.73 19.93 -6.03
N THR A 27 -9.82 20.56 -6.48
CA THR A 27 -10.41 21.72 -5.79
C THR A 27 -11.84 21.51 -5.30
N CYS A 28 -12.42 20.32 -5.47
CA CYS A 28 -13.76 20.05 -4.94
C CYS A 28 -13.65 19.74 -3.43
N PRO A 29 -14.17 20.60 -2.55
CA PRO A 29 -14.21 20.33 -1.10
C PRO A 29 -15.10 19.13 -0.75
N ASP A 30 -15.93 18.67 -1.67
CA ASP A 30 -16.88 17.56 -1.53
C ASP A 30 -16.43 16.27 -2.23
N ASP A 31 -15.14 16.19 -2.63
CA ASP A 31 -14.61 14.98 -3.24
C ASP A 31 -14.70 13.80 -2.26
N PRO A 32 -15.48 12.75 -2.59
CA PRO A 32 -15.64 11.59 -1.73
C PRO A 32 -14.31 10.87 -1.42
N CYS A 33 -13.27 11.10 -2.25
CA CYS A 33 -11.92 10.62 -1.96
C CYS A 33 -11.31 11.27 -0.74
N ILE A 34 -11.53 12.58 -0.54
CA ILE A 34 -10.97 13.32 0.61
C ILE A 34 -11.66 12.91 1.90
N ILE A 35 -12.95 12.56 1.83
CA ILE A 35 -13.73 12.15 3.02
C ILE A 35 -13.37 10.72 3.45
N LYS A 36 -13.11 9.82 2.49
CA LYS A 36 -12.69 8.44 2.78
C LYS A 36 -11.29 8.36 3.40
N ASP A 37 -10.38 9.23 2.98
CA ASP A 37 -9.00 9.25 3.49
C ASP A 37 -8.85 9.80 4.91
N LYS A 38 -9.87 10.48 5.46
CA LYS A 38 -9.82 10.98 6.85
C LYS A 38 -9.68 9.90 7.92
N LYS A 39 -9.98 8.65 7.58
CA LYS A 39 -9.96 7.52 8.51
C LYS A 39 -8.67 6.68 8.44
N GLN A 40 -7.87 6.85 7.41
CA GLN A 40 -6.66 6.06 7.19
C GLN A 40 -5.45 6.98 6.98
N MET A 41 -4.67 7.13 8.03
CA MET A 41 -3.49 8.00 8.03
C MET A 41 -2.27 7.36 7.35
N ILE A 42 -2.27 6.05 7.18
CA ILE A 42 -1.18 5.30 6.56
C ILE A 42 -1.76 4.31 5.56
N LYS A 43 -1.35 4.43 4.31
CA LYS A 43 -1.70 3.54 3.22
C LYS A 43 -0.45 3.29 2.38
N CYS A 44 -0.17 2.04 2.06
CA CYS A 44 0.97 1.70 1.22
C CYS A 44 0.64 0.60 0.22
N ASN A 45 1.05 0.80 -1.02
CA ASN A 45 1.00 -0.23 -2.04
C ASN A 45 2.25 -1.08 -1.91
N VAL A 46 2.07 -2.37 -1.70
CA VAL A 46 3.16 -3.29 -1.37
C VAL A 46 3.10 -4.57 -2.20
N THR A 47 4.28 -5.13 -2.36
CA THR A 47 4.48 -6.53 -2.74
C THR A 47 5.12 -7.23 -1.55
N VAL A 48 4.49 -8.27 -1.06
CA VAL A 48 4.94 -9.03 0.10
C VAL A 48 5.18 -10.47 -0.32
N CYS A 49 6.39 -10.97 -0.15
CA CYS A 49 6.73 -12.38 -0.34
C CYS A 49 6.96 -13.05 1.02
N GLY A 50 6.34 -14.21 1.23
CA GLY A 50 6.43 -14.93 2.48
C GLY A 50 5.75 -16.30 2.44
N VAL A 51 5.60 -16.91 3.60
CA VAL A 51 5.02 -18.25 3.77
C VAL A 51 3.67 -18.17 4.45
N ILE A 52 2.68 -18.86 3.91
CA ILE A 52 1.34 -18.96 4.50
C ILE A 52 1.44 -19.68 5.84
N GLY A 53 1.01 -19.02 6.91
CA GLY A 53 1.14 -19.54 8.27
C GLY A 53 0.01 -20.48 8.71
N ARG A 54 -1.14 -20.42 8.03
CA ARG A 54 -2.32 -21.30 8.22
C ARG A 54 -3.11 -21.35 6.92
N ASP A 55 -3.85 -22.44 6.71
CA ASP A 55 -4.73 -22.58 5.56
C ASP A 55 -5.70 -21.41 5.44
N ALA A 56 -5.96 -21.00 4.20
CA ALA A 56 -6.92 -19.95 3.94
C ALA A 56 -8.33 -20.36 4.36
N SER A 57 -9.06 -19.40 4.92
CA SER A 57 -10.47 -19.55 5.29
C SER A 57 -11.32 -18.51 4.58
N VAL A 58 -12.54 -18.87 4.23
CA VAL A 58 -13.51 -17.94 3.68
C VAL A 58 -14.28 -17.28 4.81
N ARG A 59 -14.43 -15.98 4.73
CA ARG A 59 -15.27 -15.19 5.63
C ARG A 59 -16.21 -14.31 4.83
N LYS A 60 -17.35 -13.98 5.42
CA LYS A 60 -18.31 -13.03 4.86
C LYS A 60 -18.18 -11.68 5.58
N ASN A 61 -18.30 -10.62 4.82
CA ASN A 61 -18.40 -9.28 5.37
C ASN A 61 -19.87 -8.97 5.76
N LYS A 62 -20.13 -7.75 6.23
CA LYS A 62 -21.49 -7.30 6.59
C LYS A 62 -22.45 -7.23 5.39
N GLU A 63 -21.91 -7.21 4.18
CA GLU A 63 -22.65 -7.16 2.91
C GLU A 63 -22.77 -8.55 2.27
N GLU A 64 -22.49 -9.63 3.04
CA GLU A 64 -22.50 -11.03 2.60
C GLU A 64 -21.48 -11.40 1.50
N LYS A 65 -20.57 -10.50 1.15
CA LYS A 65 -19.49 -10.78 0.20
C LYS A 65 -18.46 -11.71 0.84
N GLU A 66 -18.07 -12.72 0.10
CA GLU A 66 -17.07 -13.70 0.50
C GLU A 66 -15.66 -13.16 0.23
N PHE A 67 -14.76 -13.43 1.16
CA PHE A 67 -13.34 -13.10 1.02
C PHE A 67 -12.49 -14.14 1.72
N LEU A 68 -11.34 -14.41 1.11
CA LEU A 68 -10.30 -15.27 1.64
C LEU A 68 -9.51 -14.53 2.70
N VAL A 69 -9.16 -15.23 3.78
CA VAL A 69 -8.28 -14.71 4.83
C VAL A 69 -7.26 -15.75 5.19
N PHE A 70 -5.99 -15.38 5.19
CA PHE A 70 -4.90 -16.19 5.72
C PHE A 70 -3.78 -15.31 6.26
N PRO A 71 -3.03 -15.76 7.28
CA PRO A 71 -1.85 -15.07 7.76
C PRO A 71 -0.64 -15.43 6.90
N LEU A 72 0.10 -14.43 6.46
CA LEU A 72 1.37 -14.55 5.77
C LEU A 72 2.49 -14.23 6.75
N ARG A 73 3.43 -15.15 6.93
CA ARG A 73 4.63 -14.96 7.74
C ARG A 73 5.77 -14.50 6.86
N VAL A 74 6.40 -13.43 7.27
CA VAL A 74 7.51 -12.80 6.55
C VAL A 74 8.67 -12.63 7.51
N GLN A 75 9.82 -13.18 7.16
CA GLN A 75 11.06 -12.96 7.89
C GLN A 75 11.74 -11.69 7.41
N ILE A 76 11.90 -10.73 8.31
CA ILE A 76 12.62 -9.49 8.01
C ILE A 76 14.03 -9.63 8.59
N PRO A 77 15.07 -9.57 7.74
CA PRO A 77 16.44 -9.59 8.23
C PRO A 77 16.70 -8.35 9.07
N ALA A 78 17.26 -8.55 10.25
CA ALA A 78 17.68 -7.47 11.13
C ALA A 78 19.10 -7.72 11.65
N THR A 79 19.82 -6.65 11.93
CA THR A 79 21.16 -6.72 12.55
C THR A 79 21.02 -7.26 13.98
N GLY A 80 21.42 -8.51 14.20
CA GLY A 80 21.31 -9.18 15.52
C GLY A 80 20.23 -10.24 15.64
N GLY A 81 19.57 -10.61 14.54
CA GLY A 81 18.55 -11.66 14.47
C GLY A 81 17.35 -11.24 13.65
N GLY A 82 16.81 -12.13 12.82
CA GLY A 82 15.63 -11.86 12.02
C GLY A 82 14.37 -11.78 12.88
N HIS A 83 13.48 -10.86 12.53
CA HIS A 83 12.15 -10.76 13.11
C HIS A 83 11.11 -11.31 12.14
N THR A 84 10.18 -12.12 12.64
CA THR A 84 9.04 -12.58 11.86
C THR A 84 7.86 -11.66 12.11
N ILE A 85 7.32 -11.10 11.06
CA ILE A 85 6.04 -10.39 11.11
C ILE A 85 4.93 -11.26 10.53
N GLU A 86 3.72 -11.08 11.04
CA GLU A 86 2.51 -11.71 10.50
C GLU A 86 1.66 -10.65 9.82
N VAL A 87 1.31 -10.90 8.55
CA VAL A 87 0.49 -10.02 7.72
C VAL A 87 -0.82 -10.73 7.44
N ASP A 88 -1.95 -10.17 7.89
CA ASP A 88 -3.29 -10.67 7.59
C ASP A 88 -3.66 -10.33 6.15
N VAL A 89 -3.60 -11.30 5.26
CA VAL A 89 -3.98 -11.15 3.84
C VAL A 89 -5.48 -11.36 3.69
N ARG A 90 -6.11 -10.49 2.89
CA ARG A 90 -7.51 -10.57 2.50
C ARG A 90 -7.65 -10.36 1.00
N LYS A 91 -8.40 -11.23 0.33
CA LYS A 91 -8.71 -11.14 -1.10
C LYS A 91 -10.18 -11.53 -1.31
N GLU A 92 -10.87 -10.84 -2.20
CA GLU A 92 -12.18 -11.33 -2.65
C GLU A 92 -12.01 -12.69 -3.33
N GLY A 93 -12.85 -13.67 -2.99
CA GLY A 93 -12.77 -15.01 -3.55
C GLY A 93 -13.63 -16.01 -2.78
N CYS A 94 -13.77 -17.19 -3.36
CA CYS A 94 -14.66 -18.26 -2.89
C CYS A 94 -13.90 -19.41 -2.21
N GLN A 95 -14.66 -20.40 -1.71
CA GLN A 95 -14.11 -21.57 -1.03
C GLN A 95 -13.20 -22.43 -1.92
N GLU A 96 -13.47 -22.46 -3.23
CA GLU A 96 -12.66 -23.23 -4.19
C GLU A 96 -11.26 -22.63 -4.32
N GLU A 97 -11.17 -21.33 -4.38
CA GLU A 97 -9.88 -20.62 -4.41
C GLU A 97 -9.11 -20.78 -3.09
N ALA A 98 -9.80 -20.83 -1.96
CA ALA A 98 -9.19 -21.02 -0.65
C ALA A 98 -8.38 -22.31 -0.57
N ALA A 99 -8.83 -23.37 -1.23
CA ALA A 99 -8.15 -24.67 -1.23
C ALA A 99 -6.75 -24.62 -1.86
N GLY A 100 -6.47 -23.60 -2.68
CA GLY A 100 -5.14 -23.36 -3.27
C GLY A 100 -4.12 -22.74 -2.31
N TYR A 101 -4.57 -22.09 -1.23
CA TYR A 101 -3.70 -21.37 -0.28
C TYR A 101 -3.54 -22.14 1.03
N ARG A 102 -2.56 -23.03 1.06
CA ARG A 102 -2.32 -23.94 2.20
C ARG A 102 -1.17 -23.47 3.07
N ASN A 103 -1.22 -23.86 4.32
CA ASN A 103 -0.11 -23.67 5.26
C ASN A 103 1.21 -24.19 4.68
N GLY A 104 2.25 -23.41 4.81
CA GLY A 104 3.59 -23.73 4.31
C GLY A 104 3.82 -23.36 2.84
N SER A 105 2.78 -23.02 2.07
CA SER A 105 2.93 -22.54 0.69
C SER A 105 3.58 -21.16 0.67
N ARG A 106 4.49 -20.95 -0.27
CA ARG A 106 5.15 -19.67 -0.47
C ARG A 106 4.43 -18.86 -1.56
N VAL A 107 4.10 -17.62 -1.25
CA VAL A 107 3.36 -16.75 -2.15
C VAL A 107 3.92 -15.33 -2.17
N GLU A 108 3.78 -14.67 -3.31
CA GLU A 108 3.94 -13.24 -3.47
C GLU A 108 2.55 -12.60 -3.57
N VAL A 109 2.30 -11.62 -2.73
CA VAL A 109 1.02 -10.92 -2.63
C VAL A 109 1.24 -9.45 -2.94
N ARG A 110 0.52 -8.93 -3.94
CA ARG A 110 0.49 -7.51 -4.29
C ARG A 110 -0.82 -6.90 -3.85
N GLY A 111 -0.76 -5.71 -3.29
CA GLY A 111 -1.97 -5.03 -2.85
C GLY A 111 -1.71 -3.82 -1.97
N THR A 112 -2.75 -3.42 -1.25
CA THR A 112 -2.69 -2.27 -0.35
C THR A 112 -2.62 -2.73 1.10
N MET A 113 -1.57 -2.31 1.81
CA MET A 113 -1.38 -2.61 3.23
C MET A 113 -1.90 -1.47 4.10
N TYR A 114 -2.57 -1.85 5.18
CA TYR A 114 -3.06 -0.95 6.21
C TYR A 114 -2.51 -1.38 7.56
N LEU A 115 -1.98 -0.41 8.29
CA LEU A 115 -1.50 -0.61 9.65
C LEU A 115 -2.59 -0.25 10.65
N LYS A 116 -2.85 -1.13 11.59
CA LYS A 116 -3.82 -0.92 12.66
C LYS A 116 -3.18 -1.17 14.01
N ARG A 117 -3.21 -0.15 14.87
CA ARG A 117 -2.76 -0.29 16.26
C ARG A 117 -3.94 -0.64 17.17
N ARG A 118 -3.74 -1.62 18.06
CA ARG A 118 -4.66 -1.93 19.17
C ARG A 118 -3.84 -2.11 20.43
N GLY A 119 -3.95 -1.17 21.35
CA GLY A 119 -3.06 -1.10 22.50
C GLY A 119 -1.62 -0.94 22.04
N ASP A 120 -0.72 -1.81 22.50
CA ASP A 120 0.69 -1.81 22.13
C ASP A 120 1.02 -2.70 20.93
N LYS A 121 0.01 -3.36 20.34
CA LYS A 121 0.21 -4.26 19.20
C LYS A 121 -0.11 -3.55 17.88
N LEU A 122 0.77 -3.75 16.90
CA LEU A 122 0.61 -3.33 15.52
C LEU A 122 0.19 -4.52 14.67
N TYR A 123 -0.87 -4.34 13.89
CA TYR A 123 -1.43 -5.34 12.98
C TYR A 123 -1.24 -4.86 11.55
N PHE A 124 -0.73 -5.75 10.71
CA PHE A 124 -0.55 -5.52 9.28
C PHE A 124 -1.69 -6.20 8.54
N ASN A 125 -2.53 -5.44 7.84
CA ASN A 125 -3.63 -5.98 7.05
C ASN A 125 -3.36 -5.65 5.59
N LEU A 126 -3.28 -6.66 4.73
CA LEU A 126 -3.02 -6.55 3.31
C LEU A 126 -4.27 -6.94 2.53
N PHE A 127 -4.84 -5.98 1.80
CA PHE A 127 -5.88 -6.25 0.83
C PHE A 127 -5.20 -6.57 -0.50
N ALA A 128 -5.27 -7.84 -0.87
CA ALA A 128 -4.58 -8.35 -2.03
C ALA A 128 -5.38 -8.07 -3.31
N ASP A 129 -4.70 -7.47 -4.27
CA ASP A 129 -5.18 -7.35 -5.64
C ASP A 129 -4.80 -8.59 -6.44
N GLU A 130 -3.59 -9.11 -6.20
CA GLU A 130 -3.03 -10.25 -6.89
C GLU A 130 -2.24 -11.14 -5.92
N ILE A 131 -2.34 -12.47 -6.11
CA ILE A 131 -1.56 -13.46 -5.37
C ILE A 131 -0.97 -14.44 -6.38
N CYS A 132 0.35 -14.56 -6.37
CA CYS A 132 1.11 -15.48 -7.21
C CYS A 132 1.86 -16.48 -6.35
N ASN A 133 2.05 -17.70 -6.86
CA ASN A 133 2.96 -18.64 -6.21
C ASN A 133 4.39 -18.13 -6.38
N ALA A 134 5.14 -18.11 -5.30
CA ALA A 134 6.54 -17.76 -5.30
C ALA A 134 7.41 -19.03 -5.29
N ALA A 135 8.62 -18.94 -5.86
CA ALA A 135 9.56 -20.05 -5.79
C ALA A 135 10.03 -20.27 -4.34
N THR A 136 10.42 -21.51 -4.02
CA THR A 136 10.88 -21.90 -2.68
C THR A 136 12.12 -21.09 -2.26
N ASP A 137 12.93 -20.70 -3.24
CA ASP A 137 14.20 -20.01 -3.04
C ASP A 137 14.06 -18.48 -2.99
N ASP A 138 12.86 -17.95 -3.27
CA ASP A 138 12.61 -16.52 -3.17
C ASP A 138 12.76 -16.05 -1.72
N ALA A 139 13.48 -14.97 -1.52
CA ALA A 139 13.65 -14.40 -0.19
C ALA A 139 12.36 -13.72 0.30
N ASP A 140 12.09 -13.83 1.60
CA ASP A 140 11.04 -13.07 2.21
C ASP A 140 11.30 -11.58 2.07
N CYS A 141 10.30 -10.82 1.65
CA CYS A 141 10.45 -9.39 1.48
C CYS A 141 9.11 -8.63 1.61
N VAL A 142 9.24 -7.36 1.97
CA VAL A 142 8.18 -6.35 1.86
C VAL A 142 8.75 -5.20 1.05
N LYS A 143 8.20 -4.96 -0.12
CA LYS A 143 8.61 -3.88 -1.03
C LYS A 143 7.40 -3.02 -1.36
N GLY A 144 7.57 -1.71 -1.51
CA GLY A 144 6.46 -0.86 -1.91
C GLY A 144 6.65 0.61 -1.61
N GLU A 145 5.59 1.37 -1.86
CA GLU A 145 5.54 2.81 -1.62
C GLU A 145 4.62 3.12 -0.44
N LEU A 146 5.12 3.89 0.49
CA LEU A 146 4.38 4.35 1.65
C LEU A 146 3.99 5.82 1.49
N VAL A 147 2.69 6.09 1.51
CA VAL A 147 2.15 7.45 1.61
C VAL A 147 1.72 7.70 3.04
N PHE A 148 2.38 8.63 3.70
CA PHE A 148 2.07 9.03 5.06
C PHE A 148 1.50 10.45 5.08
N ARG A 149 0.33 10.62 5.72
CA ARG A 149 -0.29 11.92 5.95
C ARG A 149 -0.56 12.08 7.44
N GLY A 150 -0.09 13.17 8.01
CA GLY A 150 -0.26 13.45 9.43
C GLY A 150 -0.25 14.94 9.71
N LYS A 151 -0.58 15.30 10.94
CA LYS A 151 -0.40 16.65 11.47
C LYS A 151 0.86 16.66 12.33
N VAL A 152 1.70 17.64 12.11
CA VAL A 152 2.84 17.88 13.00
C VAL A 152 2.28 18.39 14.34
N GLY A 153 2.79 17.85 15.44
CA GLY A 153 2.46 18.34 16.79
C GLY A 153 2.86 19.79 16.98
N GLN A 154 2.23 20.45 17.94
CA GLN A 154 2.55 21.85 18.25
C GLN A 154 3.90 22.00 18.97
N ASN A 155 4.29 20.99 19.73
CA ASN A 155 5.55 20.97 20.47
C ASN A 155 6.53 20.07 19.76
N ILE A 156 7.60 20.66 19.28
CA ILE A 156 8.73 19.95 18.70
C ILE A 156 9.82 19.91 19.78
N GLU A 157 10.15 18.71 20.24
CA GLU A 157 11.17 18.52 21.27
C GLU A 157 12.42 17.89 20.65
N GLU A 158 13.59 18.45 20.96
CA GLU A 158 14.84 17.84 20.63
C GLU A 158 15.24 16.87 21.76
N LYS A 159 15.48 15.61 21.40
CA LYS A 159 15.90 14.55 22.32
C LYS A 159 17.21 13.94 21.85
N ARG A 160 17.87 13.22 22.75
CA ARG A 160 19.09 12.48 22.43
C ARG A 160 18.86 11.00 22.59
N ASP A 161 19.42 10.22 21.69
CA ASP A 161 19.36 8.77 21.74
C ASP A 161 20.41 8.20 22.73
N LYS A 162 20.45 6.87 22.86
CA LYS A 162 21.45 6.19 23.74
C LYS A 162 22.90 6.35 23.29
N LYS A 163 23.12 6.88 22.07
CA LYS A 163 24.45 7.17 21.50
C LYS A 163 24.74 8.66 21.48
N ASP A 164 23.96 9.46 22.22
CA ASP A 164 24.07 10.93 22.33
C ASP A 164 23.84 11.67 21.00
N GLN A 165 23.16 11.02 20.02
CA GLN A 165 22.79 11.66 18.77
C GLN A 165 21.47 12.41 18.92
N PRO A 166 21.41 13.71 18.52
CA PRO A 166 20.19 14.48 18.61
C PRO A 166 19.14 13.97 17.59
N TYR A 167 17.88 13.92 18.02
CA TYR A 167 16.74 13.67 17.17
C TYR A 167 15.53 14.50 17.61
N THR A 168 14.66 14.81 16.68
CA THR A 168 13.46 15.63 16.91
C THR A 168 12.22 14.73 17.01
N VAL A 169 11.33 15.06 17.98
CA VAL A 169 10.08 14.31 18.23
C VAL A 169 8.88 15.24 18.09
#